data_20b0eeca356678778422a9f1ccaab1e5
#
_entry.id   20b0eeca356678778422a9f1ccaab1e5
#
_cell.length_a   1.000
_cell.length_b   1.000
_cell.length_c   1.000
_cell.angle_alpha   90.00
_cell.angle_beta   90.00
_cell.angle_gamma   90.00
#
_symmetry.space_group_name_H-M   'P 1'
#
loop_
_entity.id
_entity.type
_entity.pdbx_description
1 polymer ?
#
loop_
_entity_poly.entity_id
_entity_poly.type
_entity_poly.pdbx_seq_one_letter_code
_entity_poly.pdbx_strand_id
1 'polypeptide(L)'
;MSPLHVRVTMYIPNRAGTSMNREHMPSESLWRINMDAHGEPGEVHSSLVPFLFSLSVTLALASLLIWPIAILAVPMLAWSIFAWVREDVTLWELRTVSPEKMGHASWAMVWIILTEVIVFAGFFAFWFWAKWHTVSWDGAIASSSWPPAEIHHNMMLVMFNTALLLSSGIIAHLSLHAHDRGSLARSRRHLHITIGFGALFLAIQMYEYMHTGFTWKDHPYGTAFFALTGLHGLHVLVGIIALGGVAFLHKRGHYDNGRRDSFQAVIWYWHFVDVVWIMLFLIVYVEVI
;
A
#
# COMPACT_ATOMS: atom_id res chain seq x y z
N MET A 1 -1.19 -7.81 -55.91
CA MET A 1 -1.27 -7.64 -54.44
C MET A 1 -0.77 -6.24 -54.11
N SER A 2 -1.68 -5.30 -53.94
CA SER A 2 -1.35 -3.89 -53.71
C SER A 2 -1.09 -3.66 -52.21
N PRO A 3 -0.08 -2.86 -51.81
CA PRO A 3 0.14 -2.56 -50.41
C PRO A 3 -0.90 -1.56 -49.89
N LEU A 4 -1.50 -1.88 -48.74
CA LEU A 4 -2.40 -1.01 -47.99
C LEU A 4 -1.62 0.21 -47.48
N HIS A 5 -1.94 1.38 -47.97
CA HIS A 5 -1.49 2.63 -47.40
C HIS A 5 -2.36 2.98 -46.19
N VAL A 6 -1.83 2.77 -45.00
CA VAL A 6 -2.43 3.30 -43.74
C VAL A 6 -2.00 4.77 -43.61
N ARG A 7 -2.97 5.68 -43.75
CA ARG A 7 -2.77 7.11 -43.52
C ARG A 7 -2.93 7.39 -42.00
N VAL A 8 -1.83 7.60 -41.29
CA VAL A 8 -1.87 8.09 -39.89
C VAL A 8 -1.83 9.60 -39.93
N THR A 9 -2.92 10.24 -39.51
CA THR A 9 -3.00 11.68 -39.35
C THR A 9 -2.59 12.03 -37.92
N MET A 10 -1.38 12.57 -37.71
CA MET A 10 -0.96 13.12 -36.43
C MET A 10 -1.50 14.54 -36.25
N TYR A 11 -2.25 14.78 -35.21
CA TYR A 11 -2.64 16.13 -34.77
C TYR A 11 -1.55 16.65 -33.83
N ILE A 12 -0.79 17.65 -34.28
CA ILE A 12 0.18 18.39 -33.44
C ILE A 12 -0.48 19.72 -33.09
N PRO A 13 -0.75 20.01 -31.80
CA PRO A 13 -1.28 21.33 -31.41
C PRO A 13 -0.19 22.40 -31.55
N ASN A 14 -0.42 23.34 -32.44
CA ASN A 14 0.48 24.47 -32.72
C ASN A 14 0.36 25.55 -31.63
N ARG A 15 1.45 25.84 -30.92
CA ARG A 15 1.54 26.94 -29.94
C ARG A 15 2.04 28.28 -30.50
N ALA A 16 2.23 28.41 -31.78
CA ALA A 16 2.58 29.65 -32.40
C ALA A 16 2.08 29.70 -33.83
N GLY A 17 1.21 30.62 -34.15
CA GLY A 17 0.51 30.80 -35.42
C GLY A 17 1.40 31.14 -36.63
N THR A 18 2.36 30.30 -36.97
CA THR A 18 3.13 30.37 -38.23
C THR A 18 2.94 29.06 -38.99
N SER A 19 2.28 29.17 -40.14
CA SER A 19 2.14 28.11 -41.13
C SER A 19 3.49 27.76 -41.75
N MET A 20 4.08 26.63 -41.38
CA MET A 20 5.25 26.07 -42.04
C MET A 20 4.80 25.29 -43.29
N ASN A 21 5.33 25.67 -44.44
CA ASN A 21 5.05 25.07 -45.74
C ASN A 21 5.67 23.66 -45.80
N ARG A 22 4.91 22.66 -46.27
CA ARG A 22 5.20 21.19 -46.27
C ARG A 22 6.32 20.74 -47.21
N GLU A 23 6.93 21.64 -47.98
CA GLU A 23 7.78 21.23 -49.14
C GLU A 23 9.28 21.06 -48.85
N HIS A 24 9.75 21.30 -47.61
CA HIS A 24 11.20 21.29 -47.32
C HIS A 24 11.60 20.43 -46.09
N MET A 25 10.97 19.29 -45.81
CA MET A 25 11.52 18.35 -44.85
C MET A 25 12.20 17.16 -45.59
N PRO A 26 13.48 16.88 -45.28
CA PRO A 26 14.15 15.70 -45.86
C PRO A 26 13.46 14.43 -45.35
N SER A 27 13.09 13.56 -46.30
CA SER A 27 12.35 12.33 -46.05
C SER A 27 13.04 11.35 -45.08
N GLU A 28 14.33 11.46 -44.87
CA GLU A 28 15.10 10.58 -43.98
C GLU A 28 14.98 10.92 -42.49
N SER A 29 14.67 12.14 -42.12
CA SER A 29 14.56 12.53 -40.71
C SER A 29 13.26 12.05 -40.04
N LEU A 30 12.18 11.89 -40.83
CA LEU A 30 10.89 11.41 -40.34
C LEU A 30 10.89 9.90 -40.02
N TRP A 31 11.74 9.11 -40.71
CA TRP A 31 11.85 7.67 -40.44
C TRP A 31 12.71 7.34 -39.21
N ARG A 32 13.69 8.15 -38.90
CA ARG A 32 14.54 7.97 -37.68
C ARG A 32 13.75 8.22 -36.40
N ILE A 33 12.88 9.23 -36.36
CA ILE A 33 12.04 9.51 -35.18
C ILE A 33 11.03 8.39 -34.91
N ASN A 34 10.58 7.65 -35.96
CA ASN A 34 9.59 6.59 -35.81
C ASN A 34 10.20 5.20 -35.57
N MET A 35 11.47 5.00 -35.88
CA MET A 35 12.15 3.72 -35.62
C MET A 35 12.71 3.66 -34.18
N ASP A 36 13.08 4.79 -33.60
CA ASP A 36 13.50 4.86 -32.19
C ASP A 36 12.31 4.77 -31.21
N ALA A 37 11.06 4.96 -31.69
CA ALA A 37 9.84 4.81 -30.89
C ALA A 37 9.30 3.35 -30.86
N HIS A 38 9.73 2.51 -31.79
CA HIS A 38 9.50 1.09 -31.79
C HIS A 38 10.84 0.38 -31.48
N GLY A 39 11.34 0.64 -30.29
CA GLY A 39 12.41 -0.17 -29.73
C GLY A 39 12.09 -1.65 -29.92
N GLU A 40 13.08 -2.44 -30.30
CA GLU A 40 13.08 -3.89 -30.39
C GLU A 40 12.18 -4.51 -29.33
N PRO A 41 11.49 -5.65 -29.57
CA PRO A 41 10.61 -6.28 -28.60
C PRO A 41 11.41 -6.54 -27.33
N GLY A 42 11.19 -5.66 -26.37
CA GLY A 42 11.78 -5.49 -25.07
C GLY A 42 12.94 -6.41 -24.72
N GLU A 43 14.13 -5.87 -24.64
CA GLU A 43 15.13 -6.43 -23.74
C GLU A 43 14.45 -6.61 -22.38
N VAL A 44 14.22 -7.86 -22.01
CA VAL A 44 13.76 -8.21 -20.67
C VAL A 44 14.92 -7.81 -19.74
N HIS A 45 14.83 -6.61 -19.16
CA HIS A 45 15.77 -6.21 -18.11
C HIS A 45 15.62 -7.19 -16.97
N SER A 46 16.51 -8.19 -16.91
CA SER A 46 16.59 -9.12 -15.81
C SER A 46 17.14 -8.36 -14.59
N SER A 47 16.24 -7.96 -13.70
CA SER A 47 16.60 -7.34 -12.43
C SER A 47 16.83 -8.41 -11.37
N LEU A 48 17.89 -8.27 -10.58
CA LEU A 48 18.14 -9.08 -9.39
C LEU A 48 17.41 -8.55 -8.16
N VAL A 49 16.79 -7.38 -8.23
CA VAL A 49 16.15 -6.71 -7.09
C VAL A 49 14.99 -7.53 -6.51
N PRO A 50 14.06 -8.15 -7.30
CA PRO A 50 13.02 -9.01 -6.75
C PRO A 50 13.56 -10.23 -6.00
N PHE A 51 14.67 -10.82 -6.50
CA PHE A 51 15.33 -11.94 -5.82
C PHE A 51 15.93 -11.49 -4.47
N LEU A 52 16.64 -10.36 -4.45
CA LEU A 52 17.22 -9.80 -3.23
C LEU A 52 16.15 -9.40 -2.22
N PHE A 53 15.02 -8.91 -2.69
CA PHE A 53 13.87 -8.60 -1.84
C PHE A 53 13.30 -9.88 -1.20
N SER A 54 13.04 -10.94 -1.97
CA SER A 54 12.53 -12.20 -1.42
C SER A 54 13.52 -12.84 -0.43
N LEU A 55 14.80 -12.79 -0.72
CA LEU A 55 15.85 -13.26 0.18
C LEU A 55 15.88 -12.46 1.49
N SER A 56 15.78 -11.13 1.42
CA SER A 56 15.78 -10.26 2.60
C SER A 56 14.54 -10.46 3.47
N VAL A 57 13.36 -10.68 2.87
CA VAL A 57 12.13 -11.05 3.60
C VAL A 57 12.31 -12.40 4.32
N THR A 58 12.87 -13.39 3.64
CA THR A 58 13.13 -14.71 4.23
C THR A 58 14.08 -14.61 5.44
N LEU A 59 15.15 -13.82 5.31
CA LEU A 59 16.09 -13.58 6.41
C LEU A 59 15.44 -12.77 7.55
N ALA A 60 14.58 -11.82 7.24
CA ALA A 60 13.84 -11.06 8.25
C ALA A 60 12.89 -11.98 9.04
N LEU A 61 12.19 -12.91 8.40
CA LEU A 61 11.38 -13.92 9.08
C LEU A 61 12.23 -14.89 9.90
N ALA A 62 13.38 -15.34 9.37
CA ALA A 62 14.30 -16.20 10.11
C ALA A 62 14.89 -15.49 11.36
N SER A 63 15.00 -14.17 11.34
CA SER A 63 15.47 -13.37 12.47
C SER A 63 14.55 -13.42 13.69
N LEU A 64 13.27 -13.78 13.51
CA LEU A 64 12.35 -14.01 14.64
C LEU A 64 12.78 -15.22 15.49
N LEU A 65 13.44 -16.20 14.88
CA LEU A 65 13.95 -17.38 15.56
C LEU A 65 15.40 -17.16 16.02
N ILE A 66 16.20 -16.45 15.24
CA ILE A 66 17.64 -16.25 15.46
C ILE A 66 17.92 -14.74 15.37
N TRP A 67 17.72 -14.02 16.48
CA TRP A 67 17.77 -12.56 16.54
C TRP A 67 19.02 -11.89 15.92
N PRO A 68 20.26 -12.45 15.97
CA PRO A 68 21.43 -11.82 15.35
C PRO A 68 21.31 -11.64 13.83
N ILE A 69 20.49 -12.45 13.15
CA ILE A 69 20.23 -12.32 11.71
C ILE A 69 19.54 -10.98 11.40
N ALA A 70 18.77 -10.41 12.34
CA ALA A 70 18.10 -9.13 12.16
C ALA A 70 19.04 -7.98 11.82
N ILE A 71 20.29 -8.01 12.33
CA ILE A 71 21.30 -6.97 12.09
C ILE A 71 21.61 -6.84 10.57
N LEU A 72 21.60 -7.95 9.85
CA LEU A 72 21.81 -7.98 8.40
C LEU A 72 20.49 -7.92 7.63
N ALA A 73 19.46 -8.63 8.08
CA ALA A 73 18.20 -8.77 7.39
C ALA A 73 17.44 -7.43 7.27
N VAL A 74 17.39 -6.63 8.35
CA VAL A 74 16.65 -5.37 8.36
C VAL A 74 17.26 -4.32 7.42
N PRO A 75 18.58 -4.04 7.44
CA PRO A 75 19.18 -3.13 6.47
C PRO A 75 19.07 -3.64 5.02
N MET A 76 19.21 -4.95 4.80
CA MET A 76 19.09 -5.55 3.48
C MET A 76 17.64 -5.43 2.95
N LEU A 77 16.64 -5.63 3.80
CA LEU A 77 15.24 -5.44 3.45
C LEU A 77 14.95 -3.98 3.09
N ALA A 78 15.39 -3.04 3.92
CA ALA A 78 15.23 -1.61 3.66
C ALA A 78 15.89 -1.19 2.34
N TRP A 79 17.12 -1.69 2.09
CA TRP A 79 17.83 -1.41 0.85
C TRP A 79 17.12 -2.04 -0.37
N SER A 80 16.65 -3.27 -0.28
CA SER A 80 15.99 -3.97 -1.40
C SER A 80 14.65 -3.29 -1.76
N ILE A 81 13.89 -2.83 -0.76
CA ILE A 81 12.69 -2.02 -0.99
C ILE A 81 13.05 -0.71 -1.70
N PHE A 82 14.07 0.00 -1.21
CA PHE A 82 14.52 1.24 -1.83
C PHE A 82 14.99 1.03 -3.27
N ALA A 83 15.79 -0.01 -3.51
CA ALA A 83 16.31 -0.36 -4.84
C ALA A 83 15.16 -0.70 -5.79
N TRP A 84 14.17 -1.48 -5.34
CA TRP A 84 13.01 -1.84 -6.13
C TRP A 84 12.16 -0.61 -6.52
N VAL A 85 11.83 0.23 -5.55
CA VAL A 85 11.08 1.47 -5.81
C VAL A 85 11.84 2.37 -6.78
N ARG A 86 13.16 2.50 -6.62
CA ARG A 86 13.99 3.30 -7.52
C ARG A 86 14.02 2.74 -8.95
N GLU A 87 14.14 1.42 -9.10
CA GLU A 87 14.10 0.76 -10.40
C GLU A 87 12.75 0.94 -11.08
N ASP A 88 11.65 0.73 -10.35
CA ASP A 88 10.29 0.89 -10.86
C ASP A 88 10.03 2.33 -11.31
N VAL A 89 10.44 3.32 -10.54
CA VAL A 89 10.32 4.75 -10.90
C VAL A 89 11.07 5.07 -12.19
N THR A 90 12.29 4.53 -12.39
CA THR A 90 13.07 4.74 -13.63
C THR A 90 12.45 4.05 -14.83
N LEU A 91 11.93 2.84 -14.68
CA LEU A 91 11.25 2.12 -15.75
C LEU A 91 9.89 2.75 -16.12
N TRP A 92 9.20 3.38 -15.14
CA TRP A 92 7.94 4.09 -15.37
C TRP A 92 8.09 5.35 -16.24
N GLU A 93 9.22 6.02 -16.17
CA GLU A 93 9.50 7.18 -17.05
C GLU A 93 9.56 6.78 -18.54
N LEU A 94 9.86 5.51 -18.82
CA LEU A 94 9.99 4.96 -20.17
C LEU A 94 8.70 4.33 -20.72
N ARG A 95 7.67 4.10 -19.88
CA ARG A 95 6.42 3.45 -20.30
C ARG A 95 5.30 4.44 -20.55
N THR A 96 4.83 4.54 -21.80
CA THR A 96 3.56 5.16 -22.16
C THR A 96 2.42 4.16 -21.90
N VAL A 97 1.65 4.37 -20.82
CA VAL A 97 0.48 3.53 -20.52
C VAL A 97 -0.76 4.17 -21.12
N SER A 98 -1.54 3.40 -21.91
CA SER A 98 -2.84 3.84 -22.38
C SER A 98 -3.82 4.01 -21.21
N PRO A 99 -4.57 5.13 -21.11
CA PRO A 99 -5.40 5.46 -19.93
C PRO A 99 -6.61 4.55 -19.72
N GLU A 100 -6.95 3.68 -20.68
CA GLU A 100 -8.17 2.88 -20.67
C GLU A 100 -8.05 1.52 -19.95
N LYS A 101 -6.86 1.09 -19.57
CA LYS A 101 -6.65 -0.21 -18.91
C LYS A 101 -6.18 -0.01 -17.49
N MET A 102 -6.67 -0.88 -16.59
CA MET A 102 -6.14 -0.97 -15.23
C MET A 102 -4.64 -1.21 -15.29
N GLY A 103 -3.85 -0.32 -14.69
CA GLY A 103 -2.39 -0.37 -14.78
C GLY A 103 -1.81 -1.55 -13.99
N HIS A 104 -0.53 -1.83 -14.23
CA HIS A 104 0.15 -2.94 -13.56
C HIS A 104 0.23 -2.78 -12.04
N ALA A 105 0.34 -1.52 -11.54
CA ALA A 105 0.39 -1.26 -10.10
C ALA A 105 -0.94 -1.58 -9.43
N SER A 106 -2.08 -1.25 -10.05
CA SER A 106 -3.41 -1.58 -9.54
C SER A 106 -3.64 -3.11 -9.54
N TRP A 107 -3.23 -3.83 -10.59
CA TRP A 107 -3.31 -5.29 -10.62
C TRP A 107 -2.42 -5.94 -9.56
N ALA A 108 -1.18 -5.49 -9.42
CA ALA A 108 -0.29 -5.98 -8.36
C ALA A 108 -0.88 -5.75 -6.97
N MET A 109 -1.49 -4.59 -6.73
CA MET A 109 -2.14 -4.28 -5.46
C MET A 109 -3.32 -5.20 -5.15
N VAL A 110 -4.13 -5.58 -6.15
CA VAL A 110 -5.22 -6.56 -5.94
C VAL A 110 -4.67 -7.89 -5.44
N TRP A 111 -3.56 -8.38 -6.03
CA TRP A 111 -2.93 -9.62 -5.58
C TRP A 111 -2.32 -9.49 -4.18
N ILE A 112 -1.68 -8.36 -3.88
CA ILE A 112 -1.17 -8.07 -2.53
C ILE A 112 -2.32 -8.11 -1.52
N ILE A 113 -3.41 -7.38 -1.76
CA ILE A 113 -4.57 -7.35 -0.86
C ILE A 113 -5.14 -8.77 -0.65
N LEU A 114 -5.24 -9.57 -1.72
CA LEU A 114 -5.74 -10.94 -1.63
C LEU A 114 -4.87 -11.81 -0.71
N THR A 115 -3.55 -11.70 -0.82
CA THR A 115 -2.63 -12.45 0.08
C THR A 115 -2.74 -11.98 1.52
N GLU A 116 -2.88 -10.67 1.75
CA GLU A 116 -3.03 -10.11 3.09
C GLU A 116 -4.37 -10.51 3.75
N VAL A 117 -5.45 -10.61 2.98
CA VAL A 117 -6.72 -11.16 3.46
C VAL A 117 -6.54 -12.58 4.01
N ILE A 118 -5.76 -13.43 3.32
CA ILE A 118 -5.48 -14.80 3.78
C ILE A 118 -4.66 -14.79 5.08
N VAL A 119 -3.67 -13.89 5.19
CA VAL A 119 -2.87 -13.73 6.41
C VAL A 119 -3.75 -13.34 7.59
N PHE A 120 -4.59 -12.29 7.44
CA PHE A 120 -5.53 -11.89 8.49
C PHE A 120 -6.54 -12.98 8.83
N ALA A 121 -7.05 -13.72 7.84
CA ALA A 121 -7.96 -14.84 8.08
C ALA A 121 -7.33 -15.90 8.99
N GLY A 122 -6.03 -16.19 8.86
CA GLY A 122 -5.30 -17.08 9.75
C GLY A 122 -5.28 -16.60 11.21
N PHE A 123 -5.04 -15.29 11.42
CA PHE A 123 -5.06 -14.70 12.76
C PHE A 123 -6.47 -14.62 13.36
N PHE A 124 -7.50 -14.32 12.56
CA PHE A 124 -8.90 -14.41 13.00
C PHE A 124 -9.28 -15.84 13.34
N ALA A 125 -8.84 -16.84 12.57
CA ALA A 125 -9.07 -18.24 12.90
C ALA A 125 -8.44 -18.62 14.26
N PHE A 126 -7.23 -18.11 14.56
CA PHE A 126 -6.62 -18.28 15.87
C PHE A 126 -7.43 -17.59 16.99
N TRP A 127 -7.94 -16.38 16.75
CA TRP A 127 -8.82 -15.67 17.70
C TRP A 127 -10.05 -16.51 18.06
N PHE A 128 -10.78 -16.99 17.05
CA PHE A 128 -11.98 -17.80 17.27
C PHE A 128 -11.66 -19.15 17.90
N TRP A 129 -10.56 -19.78 17.48
CA TRP A 129 -10.11 -21.02 18.10
C TRP A 129 -9.82 -20.82 19.59
N ALA A 130 -9.08 -19.78 19.97
CA ALA A 130 -8.75 -19.46 21.35
C ALA A 130 -10.01 -19.12 22.17
N LYS A 131 -10.96 -18.38 21.58
CA LYS A 131 -12.25 -18.04 22.20
C LYS A 131 -13.09 -19.28 22.54
N TRP A 132 -13.18 -20.23 21.61
CA TRP A 132 -14.05 -21.40 21.78
C TRP A 132 -13.43 -22.53 22.61
N HIS A 133 -12.10 -22.58 22.73
CA HIS A 133 -11.43 -23.66 23.45
C HIS A 133 -11.06 -23.29 24.89
N THR A 134 -11.16 -22.02 25.30
CA THR A 134 -10.91 -21.52 26.67
C THR A 134 -9.73 -22.17 27.40
N VAL A 135 -8.62 -22.37 26.69
CA VAL A 135 -7.43 -23.06 27.19
C VAL A 135 -6.42 -22.03 27.71
N SER A 136 -5.82 -22.28 28.88
CA SER A 136 -4.63 -21.55 29.34
C SER A 136 -3.36 -22.13 28.72
N TRP A 137 -2.26 -21.38 28.73
CA TRP A 137 -0.97 -21.85 28.22
C TRP A 137 -0.38 -23.05 28.97
N ASP A 138 -0.80 -23.29 30.21
CA ASP A 138 -0.38 -24.40 31.06
C ASP A 138 -1.33 -25.62 30.95
N GLY A 139 -2.32 -25.58 30.07
CA GLY A 139 -3.29 -26.66 29.87
C GLY A 139 -4.40 -26.69 30.89
N ALA A 140 -4.40 -25.82 31.91
CA ALA A 140 -5.52 -25.66 32.83
C ALA A 140 -6.68 -24.97 32.09
N ILE A 141 -7.93 -25.26 32.46
CA ILE A 141 -9.10 -24.56 31.91
C ILE A 141 -9.03 -23.13 32.42
N ALA A 142 -8.68 -22.21 31.53
CA ALA A 142 -8.67 -20.78 31.86
C ALA A 142 -10.09 -20.26 32.04
N SER A 143 -10.24 -19.21 32.84
CA SER A 143 -11.48 -18.56 33.22
C SER A 143 -12.65 -18.74 32.26
N SER A 144 -13.84 -18.96 32.78
CA SER A 144 -15.09 -19.23 32.07
C SER A 144 -15.60 -18.06 31.17
N SER A 145 -14.81 -16.99 31.01
CA SER A 145 -15.19 -15.80 30.24
C SER A 145 -14.15 -15.40 29.19
N TRP A 146 -14.61 -14.98 28.05
CA TRP A 146 -13.84 -14.37 26.97
C TRP A 146 -14.46 -13.03 26.59
N PRO A 147 -13.77 -11.90 26.74
CA PRO A 147 -12.45 -11.72 27.39
C PRO A 147 -12.44 -12.09 28.86
N PRO A 148 -11.24 -12.29 29.49
CA PRO A 148 -11.14 -12.41 30.93
C PRO A 148 -11.78 -11.23 31.64
N ALA A 149 -12.49 -11.47 32.76
CA ALA A 149 -13.29 -10.46 33.45
C ALA A 149 -12.46 -9.24 33.96
N GLU A 150 -11.15 -9.41 34.04
CA GLU A 150 -10.20 -8.36 34.49
C GLU A 150 -9.82 -7.39 33.36
N ILE A 151 -10.16 -7.70 32.09
CA ILE A 151 -9.76 -6.92 30.93
C ILE A 151 -10.85 -5.90 30.59
N HIS A 152 -10.52 -4.64 30.71
CA HIS A 152 -11.40 -3.53 30.38
C HIS A 152 -10.74 -2.64 29.32
N HIS A 153 -11.35 -2.53 28.15
CA HIS A 153 -10.94 -1.58 27.11
C HIS A 153 -11.59 -0.22 27.32
N ASN A 154 -10.83 0.85 27.08
CA ASN A 154 -11.42 2.20 27.06
C ASN A 154 -12.18 2.40 25.74
N MET A 155 -13.44 1.98 25.69
CA MET A 155 -14.28 2.04 24.49
C MET A 155 -14.37 3.44 23.89
N MET A 156 -14.34 4.50 24.71
CA MET A 156 -14.37 5.88 24.21
C MET A 156 -13.12 6.17 23.35
N LEU A 157 -11.95 5.75 23.83
CA LEU A 157 -10.68 5.92 23.13
C LEU A 157 -10.66 5.12 21.83
N VAL A 158 -11.12 3.86 21.87
CA VAL A 158 -11.16 2.98 20.68
C VAL A 158 -12.14 3.51 19.64
N MET A 159 -13.32 3.97 20.05
CA MET A 159 -14.30 4.59 19.13
C MET A 159 -13.76 5.87 18.49
N PHE A 160 -13.07 6.72 19.26
CA PHE A 160 -12.42 7.91 18.73
C PHE A 160 -11.34 7.54 17.70
N ASN A 161 -10.49 6.55 18.04
CA ASN A 161 -9.44 6.06 17.16
C ASN A 161 -10.00 5.46 15.85
N THR A 162 -11.11 4.71 15.97
CA THR A 162 -11.85 4.19 14.81
C THR A 162 -12.39 5.31 13.92
N ALA A 163 -13.05 6.31 14.50
CA ALA A 163 -13.56 7.46 13.74
C ALA A 163 -12.43 8.23 13.02
N LEU A 164 -11.27 8.35 13.67
CA LEU A 164 -10.08 8.98 13.09
C LEU A 164 -9.59 8.22 11.85
N LEU A 165 -9.43 6.89 11.95
CA LEU A 165 -8.94 6.06 10.84
C LEU A 165 -9.93 6.08 9.67
N LEU A 166 -11.23 5.86 9.92
CA LEU A 166 -12.26 5.89 8.87
C LEU A 166 -12.38 7.26 8.20
N SER A 167 -12.23 8.36 8.97
CA SER A 167 -12.17 9.71 8.41
C SER A 167 -10.97 9.87 7.49
N SER A 168 -9.82 9.26 7.84
CA SER A 168 -8.63 9.28 7.00
C SER A 168 -8.86 8.60 5.65
N GLY A 169 -9.60 7.48 5.62
CA GLY A 169 -9.97 6.78 4.39
C GLY A 169 -10.84 7.64 3.46
N ILE A 170 -11.83 8.34 4.01
CA ILE A 170 -12.65 9.29 3.23
C ILE A 170 -11.77 10.38 2.63
N ILE A 171 -10.86 10.97 3.43
CA ILE A 171 -9.96 12.04 2.97
C ILE A 171 -8.97 11.50 1.92
N ALA A 172 -8.49 10.26 2.05
CA ALA A 172 -7.65 9.60 1.06
C ALA A 172 -8.36 9.50 -0.30
N HIS A 173 -9.62 9.08 -0.30
CA HIS A 173 -10.46 9.03 -1.51
C HIS A 173 -10.65 10.43 -2.12
N LEU A 174 -10.93 11.44 -1.29
CA LEU A 174 -11.04 12.83 -1.74
C LEU A 174 -9.74 13.37 -2.32
N SER A 175 -8.58 12.88 -1.86
CA SER A 175 -7.27 13.23 -2.43
C SER A 175 -7.16 12.77 -3.88
N LEU A 176 -7.49 11.50 -4.16
CA LEU A 176 -7.49 10.95 -5.52
C LEU A 176 -8.49 11.68 -6.42
N HIS A 177 -9.70 11.94 -5.92
CA HIS A 177 -10.72 12.67 -6.66
C HIS A 177 -10.33 14.12 -6.98
N ALA A 178 -9.65 14.80 -6.06
CA ALA A 178 -9.10 16.14 -6.31
C ALA A 178 -7.99 16.10 -7.37
N HIS A 179 -7.17 15.03 -7.40
CA HIS A 179 -6.18 14.80 -8.44
C HIS A 179 -6.84 14.63 -9.81
N ASP A 180 -7.85 13.76 -9.95
CA ASP A 180 -8.59 13.50 -11.19
C ASP A 180 -9.25 14.78 -11.76
N ARG A 181 -9.61 15.72 -10.88
CA ARG A 181 -10.14 17.03 -11.25
C ARG A 181 -9.06 18.09 -11.56
N GLY A 182 -7.79 17.73 -11.59
CA GLY A 182 -6.67 18.64 -11.83
C GLY A 182 -6.35 19.58 -10.65
N SER A 183 -6.97 19.42 -9.49
CA SER A 183 -6.75 20.25 -8.30
C SER A 183 -5.58 19.74 -7.47
N LEU A 184 -4.35 19.75 -8.02
CA LEU A 184 -3.14 19.14 -7.44
C LEU A 184 -2.82 19.66 -6.03
N ALA A 185 -3.00 20.96 -5.76
CA ALA A 185 -2.76 21.52 -4.43
C ALA A 185 -3.73 20.96 -3.38
N ARG A 186 -5.01 20.77 -3.74
CA ARG A 186 -6.03 20.17 -2.85
C ARG A 186 -5.74 18.69 -2.62
N SER A 187 -5.37 17.97 -3.67
CA SER A 187 -4.97 16.55 -3.59
C SER A 187 -3.82 16.37 -2.59
N ARG A 188 -2.74 17.13 -2.71
CA ARG A 188 -1.60 17.09 -1.78
C ARG A 188 -2.00 17.39 -0.34
N ARG A 189 -2.84 18.42 -0.13
CA ARG A 189 -3.31 18.75 1.23
C ARG A 189 -4.10 17.60 1.87
N HIS A 190 -5.03 16.99 1.13
CA HIS A 190 -5.80 15.84 1.62
C HIS A 190 -4.87 14.67 1.95
N LEU A 191 -3.88 14.38 1.10
CA LEU A 191 -2.92 13.30 1.31
C LEU A 191 -2.11 13.50 2.61
N HIS A 192 -1.64 14.72 2.89
CA HIS A 192 -0.95 15.02 4.15
C HIS A 192 -1.87 14.89 5.37
N ILE A 193 -3.15 15.26 5.26
CA ILE A 193 -4.12 15.08 6.35
C ILE A 193 -4.35 13.57 6.60
N THR A 194 -4.49 12.76 5.56
CA THR A 194 -4.62 11.30 5.68
C THR A 194 -3.42 10.70 6.42
N ILE A 195 -2.20 11.07 6.03
CA ILE A 195 -0.96 10.61 6.69
C ILE A 195 -0.95 11.02 8.17
N GLY A 196 -1.34 12.27 8.47
CA GLY A 196 -1.42 12.77 9.84
C GLY A 196 -2.42 11.98 10.70
N PHE A 197 -3.59 11.67 10.15
CA PHE A 197 -4.60 10.88 10.87
C PHE A 197 -4.16 9.43 11.08
N GLY A 198 -3.53 8.80 10.08
CA GLY A 198 -2.94 7.48 10.23
C GLY A 198 -1.84 7.43 11.30
N ALA A 199 -0.95 8.43 11.32
CA ALA A 199 0.10 8.53 12.32
C ALA A 199 -0.48 8.74 13.74
N LEU A 200 -1.53 9.57 13.87
CA LEU A 200 -2.21 9.80 15.13
C LEU A 200 -2.93 8.52 15.61
N PHE A 201 -3.56 7.78 14.69
CA PHE A 201 -4.15 6.47 14.99
C PHE A 201 -3.12 5.52 15.60
N LEU A 202 -1.93 5.39 15.01
CA LEU A 202 -0.86 4.54 15.53
C LEU A 202 -0.37 5.02 16.91
N ALA A 203 -0.25 6.33 17.11
CA ALA A 203 0.16 6.89 18.40
C ALA A 203 -0.85 6.56 19.51
N ILE A 204 -2.16 6.67 19.21
CA ILE A 204 -3.23 6.32 20.15
C ILE A 204 -3.25 4.81 20.41
N GLN A 205 -3.04 3.98 19.37
CA GLN A 205 -2.97 2.52 19.53
C GLN A 205 -1.78 2.10 20.42
N MET A 206 -0.63 2.75 20.25
CA MET A 206 0.53 2.51 21.10
C MET A 206 0.28 2.97 22.54
N TYR A 207 -0.41 4.11 22.74
CA TYR A 207 -0.84 4.56 24.05
C TYR A 207 -1.78 3.53 24.71
N GLU A 208 -2.75 2.98 23.98
CA GLU A 208 -3.62 1.90 24.47
C GLU A 208 -2.79 0.71 24.95
N TYR A 209 -1.82 0.23 24.14
CA TYR A 209 -0.96 -0.90 24.52
C TYR A 209 -0.20 -0.69 25.83
N MET A 210 0.25 0.53 26.09
CA MET A 210 0.94 0.86 27.34
C MET A 210 0.02 0.86 28.56
N HIS A 211 -1.30 0.91 28.37
CA HIS A 211 -2.29 1.05 29.45
C HIS A 211 -3.30 -0.10 29.55
N THR A 212 -3.11 -1.18 28.77
CA THR A 212 -4.01 -2.35 28.78
C THR A 212 -3.98 -3.15 30.09
N GLY A 213 -2.90 -3.05 30.87
CA GLY A 213 -2.75 -3.79 32.13
C GLY A 213 -2.47 -5.29 32.00
N PHE A 214 -2.38 -5.82 30.78
CA PHE A 214 -2.02 -7.21 30.48
C PHE A 214 -0.98 -7.29 29.34
N THR A 215 -0.29 -8.42 29.26
CA THR A 215 0.73 -8.66 28.23
C THR A 215 0.33 -9.81 27.31
N TRP A 216 1.06 -9.92 26.21
CA TRP A 216 0.83 -11.01 25.24
C TRP A 216 1.12 -12.42 25.78
N LYS A 217 1.81 -12.55 26.95
CA LYS A 217 2.16 -13.82 27.58
C LYS A 217 1.17 -14.28 28.64
N ASP A 218 0.38 -13.39 29.17
CA ASP A 218 -0.42 -13.66 30.38
C ASP A 218 -1.62 -14.58 30.05
N HIS A 219 -2.17 -14.44 28.86
CA HIS A 219 -3.38 -15.16 28.49
C HIS A 219 -3.48 -15.33 26.96
N PRO A 220 -4.09 -16.43 26.41
CA PRO A 220 -4.34 -16.59 24.98
C PRO A 220 -5.10 -15.42 24.34
N TYR A 221 -6.01 -14.79 25.09
CA TYR A 221 -6.66 -13.53 24.66
C TYR A 221 -5.62 -12.45 24.37
N GLY A 222 -4.69 -12.21 25.32
CA GLY A 222 -3.63 -11.21 25.15
C GLY A 222 -2.79 -11.49 23.92
N THR A 223 -2.38 -12.75 23.72
CA THR A 223 -1.63 -13.15 22.51
C THR A 223 -2.41 -12.84 21.24
N ALA A 224 -3.68 -13.24 21.17
CA ALA A 224 -4.54 -13.03 20.00
C ALA A 224 -4.81 -11.54 19.77
N PHE A 225 -5.06 -10.77 20.83
CA PHE A 225 -5.26 -9.32 20.81
C PHE A 225 -4.05 -8.59 20.22
N PHE A 226 -2.87 -8.79 20.83
CA PHE A 226 -1.65 -8.12 20.38
C PHE A 226 -1.19 -8.59 18.99
N ALA A 227 -1.41 -9.87 18.64
CA ALA A 227 -1.08 -10.37 17.32
C ALA A 227 -1.95 -9.74 16.23
N LEU A 228 -3.27 -9.72 16.40
CA LEU A 228 -4.22 -9.16 15.43
C LEU A 228 -4.06 -7.64 15.30
N THR A 229 -4.12 -6.92 16.42
CA THR A 229 -4.07 -5.45 16.41
C THR A 229 -2.67 -4.95 16.08
N GLY A 230 -1.61 -5.67 16.48
CA GLY A 230 -0.22 -5.37 16.14
C GLY A 230 0.09 -5.60 14.66
N LEU A 231 -0.38 -6.71 14.09
CA LEU A 231 -0.27 -6.95 12.65
C LEU A 231 -1.00 -5.85 11.86
N HIS A 232 -2.21 -5.47 12.29
CA HIS A 232 -2.93 -4.36 11.70
C HIS A 232 -2.14 -3.04 11.81
N GLY A 233 -1.60 -2.73 12.98
CA GLY A 233 -0.77 -1.53 13.18
C GLY A 233 0.46 -1.50 12.27
N LEU A 234 1.08 -2.66 11.99
CA LEU A 234 2.15 -2.78 11.00
C LEU A 234 1.64 -2.43 9.58
N HIS A 235 0.45 -2.89 9.19
CA HIS A 235 -0.16 -2.56 7.90
C HIS A 235 -0.50 -1.06 7.78
N VAL A 236 -1.00 -0.45 8.86
CA VAL A 236 -1.19 1.02 8.91
C VAL A 236 0.14 1.74 8.69
N LEU A 237 1.21 1.31 9.35
CA LEU A 237 2.56 1.90 9.19
C LEU A 237 3.05 1.79 7.75
N VAL A 238 2.93 0.61 7.12
CA VAL A 238 3.27 0.39 5.70
C VAL A 238 2.43 1.31 4.81
N GLY A 239 1.13 1.44 5.09
CA GLY A 239 0.25 2.35 4.38
C GLY A 239 0.67 3.82 4.48
N ILE A 240 1.07 4.28 5.68
CA ILE A 240 1.60 5.65 5.89
C ILE A 240 2.87 5.86 5.06
N ILE A 241 3.79 4.89 5.04
CA ILE A 241 5.02 4.96 4.24
C ILE A 241 4.68 5.04 2.75
N ALA A 242 3.75 4.21 2.27
CA ALA A 242 3.30 4.22 0.88
C ALA A 242 2.63 5.55 0.49
N LEU A 243 1.74 6.08 1.34
CA LEU A 243 1.14 7.41 1.15
C LEU A 243 2.19 8.52 1.17
N GLY A 244 3.22 8.41 2.02
CA GLY A 244 4.38 9.30 2.04
C GLY A 244 5.15 9.27 0.72
N GLY A 245 5.36 8.08 0.14
CA GLY A 245 5.94 7.90 -1.18
C GLY A 245 5.12 8.59 -2.28
N VAL A 246 3.80 8.40 -2.27
CA VAL A 246 2.88 9.11 -3.18
C VAL A 246 2.98 10.63 -3.00
N ALA A 247 3.00 11.13 -1.76
CA ALA A 247 3.11 12.55 -1.48
C ALA A 247 4.43 13.14 -2.02
N PHE A 248 5.52 12.40 -1.87
CA PHE A 248 6.83 12.77 -2.39
C PHE A 248 6.84 12.81 -3.93
N LEU A 249 6.32 11.79 -4.60
CA LEU A 249 6.21 11.74 -6.05
C LEU A 249 5.27 12.83 -6.58
N HIS A 250 4.17 13.09 -5.87
CA HIS A 250 3.23 14.15 -6.21
C HIS A 250 3.88 15.55 -6.12
N LYS A 251 4.75 15.77 -5.12
CA LYS A 251 5.52 17.01 -5.01
C LYS A 251 6.50 17.19 -6.16
N ARG A 252 7.02 16.10 -6.72
CA ARG A 252 7.94 16.09 -7.86
C ARG A 252 7.26 16.21 -9.22
N GLY A 253 5.92 16.34 -9.27
CA GLY A 253 5.17 16.46 -10.51
C GLY A 253 4.97 15.13 -11.27
N HIS A 254 5.29 13.99 -10.65
CA HIS A 254 5.18 12.68 -11.29
C HIS A 254 3.75 12.37 -11.76
N TYR A 255 2.75 12.90 -11.07
CA TYR A 255 1.34 12.70 -11.36
C TYR A 255 0.71 13.80 -12.22
N ASP A 256 1.47 14.83 -12.62
CA ASP A 256 0.94 16.01 -13.33
C ASP A 256 0.43 15.68 -14.76
N ASN A 257 0.89 14.57 -15.34
CA ASN A 257 0.54 14.11 -16.69
C ASN A 257 -0.63 13.09 -16.72
N GLY A 258 -1.52 13.10 -15.72
CA GLY A 258 -2.65 12.20 -15.65
C GLY A 258 -2.29 10.75 -15.23
N ARG A 259 -1.06 10.52 -14.79
CA ARG A 259 -0.66 9.23 -14.21
C ARG A 259 -1.33 9.09 -12.86
N ARG A 260 -2.07 7.99 -12.64
CA ARG A 260 -2.81 7.79 -11.38
C ARG A 260 -2.71 6.36 -10.84
N ASP A 261 -2.20 5.41 -11.62
CA ASP A 261 -2.29 3.99 -11.29
C ASP A 261 -1.64 3.63 -9.94
N SER A 262 -0.40 4.04 -9.70
CA SER A 262 0.26 3.79 -8.41
C SER A 262 -0.39 4.56 -7.26
N PHE A 263 -0.89 5.78 -7.51
CA PHE A 263 -1.64 6.53 -6.51
C PHE A 263 -2.93 5.80 -6.14
N GLN A 264 -3.72 5.37 -7.12
CA GLN A 264 -4.94 4.59 -6.91
C GLN A 264 -4.66 3.29 -6.17
N ALA A 265 -3.58 2.57 -6.53
CA ALA A 265 -3.17 1.34 -5.87
C ALA A 265 -2.92 1.54 -4.36
N VAL A 266 -2.21 2.62 -3.98
CA VAL A 266 -1.95 2.94 -2.58
C VAL A 266 -3.24 3.34 -1.84
N ILE A 267 -4.18 4.04 -2.48
CA ILE A 267 -5.48 4.35 -1.87
C ILE A 267 -6.29 3.07 -1.64
N TRP A 268 -6.26 2.09 -2.55
CA TRP A 268 -6.91 0.79 -2.35
C TRP A 268 -6.33 0.03 -1.16
N TYR A 269 -4.99 0.05 -1.02
CA TYR A 269 -4.34 -0.53 0.15
C TYR A 269 -4.79 0.14 1.45
N TRP A 270 -4.90 1.47 1.46
CA TRP A 270 -5.40 2.22 2.63
C TRP A 270 -6.83 1.82 3.00
N HIS A 271 -7.72 1.70 2.02
CA HIS A 271 -9.08 1.21 2.27
C HIS A 271 -9.14 -0.24 2.74
N PHE A 272 -8.24 -1.11 2.25
CA PHE A 272 -8.11 -2.46 2.80
C PHE A 272 -7.76 -2.41 4.29
N VAL A 273 -6.83 -1.56 4.70
CA VAL A 273 -6.49 -1.35 6.12
C VAL A 273 -7.71 -0.87 6.92
N ASP A 274 -8.50 0.08 6.40
CA ASP A 274 -9.75 0.54 7.03
C ASP A 274 -10.75 -0.62 7.24
N VAL A 275 -10.95 -1.46 6.22
CA VAL A 275 -11.88 -2.60 6.28
C VAL A 275 -11.43 -3.62 7.32
N VAL A 276 -10.15 -3.95 7.36
CA VAL A 276 -9.59 -4.86 8.37
C VAL A 276 -9.79 -4.29 9.77
N TRP A 277 -9.61 -2.97 9.97
CA TRP A 277 -9.87 -2.35 11.27
C TRP A 277 -11.32 -2.46 11.70
N ILE A 278 -12.27 -2.25 10.80
CA ILE A 278 -13.70 -2.44 11.11
C ILE A 278 -13.98 -3.85 11.61
N MET A 279 -13.40 -4.87 10.93
CA MET A 279 -13.54 -6.27 11.37
C MET A 279 -12.91 -6.49 12.75
N LEU A 280 -11.71 -5.95 12.98
CA LEU A 280 -11.05 -6.00 14.29
C LEU A 280 -11.88 -5.32 15.37
N PHE A 281 -12.37 -4.12 15.11
CA PHE A 281 -13.19 -3.38 16.04
C PHE A 281 -14.43 -4.17 16.46
N LEU A 282 -15.14 -4.76 15.50
CA LEU A 282 -16.36 -5.53 15.76
C LEU A 282 -16.06 -6.85 16.51
N ILE A 283 -15.01 -7.57 16.13
CA ILE A 283 -14.71 -8.90 16.67
C ILE A 283 -14.00 -8.80 18.02
N VAL A 284 -13.07 -7.86 18.18
CA VAL A 284 -12.18 -7.79 19.35
C VAL A 284 -12.76 -6.90 20.45
N TYR A 285 -13.33 -5.75 20.06
CA TYR A 285 -13.78 -4.75 21.04
C TYR A 285 -15.29 -4.77 21.30
N VAL A 286 -16.12 -5.06 20.28
CA VAL A 286 -17.59 -5.05 20.43
C VAL A 286 -18.15 -6.47 20.69
N GLU A 287 -17.38 -7.50 20.41
CA GLU A 287 -17.77 -8.91 20.61
C GLU A 287 -19.11 -9.29 19.92
N VAL A 288 -19.25 -8.89 18.67
CA VAL A 288 -20.50 -9.12 17.90
C VAL A 288 -20.74 -10.60 17.58
N ILE A 289 -19.73 -11.48 17.77
CA ILE A 289 -19.82 -12.89 17.40
C ILE A 289 -19.49 -13.80 18.57
#